data_e6f2d60d5b99426aded0a0473762569f
#
_entry.id   e6f2d60d5b99426aded0a0473762569f
#
_cell.length_a   1.000
_cell.length_b   1.000
_cell.length_c   1.000
_cell.angle_alpha   90.00
_cell.angle_beta   90.00
_cell.angle_gamma   90.00
#
_symmetry.space_group_name_H-M   'P 1'
#
loop_
_entity.id
_entity.type
_entity.pdbx_description
1 polymer ?
#
loop_
_entity_poly.entity_id
_entity_poly.type
_entity_poly.pdbx_seq_one_letter_code
_entity_poly.pdbx_strand_id
1 'polypeptide(L)'
;MIELVGVNKTFTTKDLNVEACKDVNLRIEDGDIFGIIGFSGAGKSTLVRCVNLLERPTSGQVRIDGVDITKLKETELRKIRKKIGMIFQHFNLWNAKTVYDNVAFPLKCARWSKQDIEERVVELLEFVNLEEKRDAYPQTLSG
;
A
#
# COMPACT_ATOMS: atom_id res chain seq x y z
N MET A 1 -4.97 13.63 5.94
CA MET A 1 -3.68 14.08 6.52
C MET A 1 -2.89 12.90 7.06
N ILE A 2 -1.56 12.84 6.82
CA ILE A 2 -0.63 11.81 7.35
C ILE A 2 0.44 12.50 8.20
N GLU A 3 0.73 11.95 9.38
CA GLU A 3 1.74 12.50 10.29
C GLU A 3 2.62 11.36 10.84
N LEU A 4 3.93 11.54 10.76
CA LEU A 4 4.93 10.70 11.40
C LEU A 4 5.57 11.49 12.53
N VAL A 5 5.65 10.92 13.72
CA VAL A 5 6.21 11.58 14.91
C VAL A 5 7.28 10.69 15.51
N GLY A 6 8.54 11.10 15.38
CA GLY A 6 9.69 10.39 15.92
C GLY A 6 9.79 8.94 15.44
N VAL A 7 9.44 8.67 14.18
CA VAL A 7 9.38 7.30 13.64
C VAL A 7 10.79 6.76 13.45
N ASN A 8 11.06 5.63 14.11
CA ASN A 8 12.29 4.86 13.96
C ASN A 8 11.94 3.45 13.45
N LYS A 9 12.76 2.91 12.56
CA LYS A 9 12.69 1.52 12.15
C LYS A 9 14.06 0.91 12.06
N THR A 10 14.31 -0.09 12.91
CA THR A 10 15.52 -0.91 12.92
C THR A 10 15.14 -2.36 12.60
N PHE A 11 15.85 -2.95 11.66
CA PHE A 11 15.79 -4.39 11.40
C PHE A 11 16.95 -5.05 12.15
N THR A 12 16.61 -5.95 13.05
CA THR A 12 17.58 -6.70 13.85
C THR A 12 17.63 -8.15 13.36
N THR A 13 18.79 -8.60 12.95
CA THR A 13 19.11 -10.01 12.69
C THR A 13 20.15 -10.48 13.70
N LYS A 14 20.52 -11.77 13.67
CA LYS A 14 21.50 -12.33 14.61
C LYS A 14 22.86 -11.59 14.55
N ASP A 15 23.23 -11.09 13.37
CA ASP A 15 24.57 -10.55 13.11
C ASP A 15 24.57 -9.06 12.73
N LEU A 16 23.40 -8.45 12.52
CA LEU A 16 23.34 -7.09 11.99
C LEU A 16 22.12 -6.33 12.51
N ASN A 17 22.34 -5.07 12.86
CA ASN A 17 21.29 -4.08 13.10
C ASN A 17 21.33 -3.04 11.99
N VAL A 18 20.24 -2.93 11.23
CA VAL A 18 20.09 -1.94 10.16
C VAL A 18 19.05 -0.93 10.57
N GLU A 19 19.47 0.29 10.83
CA GLU A 19 18.58 1.42 11.10
C GLU A 19 18.09 1.99 9.76
N ALA A 20 16.89 1.58 9.36
CA ALA A 20 16.32 1.98 8.07
C ALA A 20 15.61 3.34 8.11
N CYS A 21 15.07 3.73 9.27
CA CYS A 21 14.51 5.07 9.52
C CYS A 21 14.96 5.53 10.91
N LYS A 22 15.33 6.82 11.01
CA LYS A 22 15.82 7.43 12.24
C LYS A 22 15.12 8.75 12.50
N ASP A 23 14.41 8.83 13.61
CA ASP A 23 13.70 10.02 14.11
C ASP A 23 12.96 10.80 13.01
N VAL A 24 12.19 10.08 12.18
CA VAL A 24 11.48 10.71 11.08
C VAL A 24 10.26 11.44 11.60
N ASN A 25 10.28 12.76 11.37
CA ASN A 25 9.18 13.66 11.65
C ASN A 25 8.69 14.26 10.34
N LEU A 26 7.41 14.04 10.00
CA LEU A 26 6.85 14.39 8.71
C LEU A 26 5.36 14.63 8.84
N ARG A 27 4.87 15.66 8.12
CA ARG A 27 3.45 15.94 7.99
C ARG A 27 3.11 16.17 6.52
N ILE A 28 2.08 15.47 6.05
CA ILE A 28 1.56 15.58 4.68
C ILE A 28 0.08 15.93 4.80
N GLU A 29 -0.29 17.06 4.23
CA GLU A 29 -1.67 17.53 4.28
C GLU A 29 -2.54 16.84 3.22
N ASP A 30 -3.84 16.99 3.35
CA ASP A 30 -4.78 16.49 2.35
C ASP A 30 -4.61 17.25 1.02
N GLY A 31 -4.54 16.50 -0.06
CA GLY A 31 -4.32 17.04 -1.41
C GLY A 31 -2.85 17.21 -1.81
N ASP A 32 -1.91 17.01 -0.88
CA ASP A 32 -0.48 17.09 -1.20
C ASP A 32 -0.01 15.98 -2.12
N ILE A 33 0.92 16.32 -3.01
CA ILE A 33 1.78 15.36 -3.72
C ILE A 33 3.16 15.45 -3.08
N PHE A 34 3.50 14.45 -2.28
CA PHE A 34 4.73 14.43 -1.51
C PHE A 34 5.76 13.45 -2.07
N GLY A 35 6.98 13.93 -2.35
CA GLY A 35 8.07 13.12 -2.89
C GLY A 35 9.11 12.72 -1.84
N ILE A 36 9.49 11.43 -1.81
CA ILE A 36 10.58 10.91 -0.98
C ILE A 36 11.72 10.51 -1.90
N ILE A 37 12.84 11.24 -1.83
CA ILE A 37 14.04 11.03 -2.65
C ILE A 37 15.22 10.53 -1.80
N GLY A 38 16.18 9.86 -2.43
CA GLY A 38 17.38 9.34 -1.77
C GLY A 38 17.98 8.18 -2.55
N PHE A 39 19.20 7.80 -2.21
CA PHE A 39 19.91 6.67 -2.82
C PHE A 39 19.21 5.32 -2.61
N SER A 40 19.60 4.31 -3.40
CA SER A 40 19.17 2.93 -3.14
C SER A 40 19.60 2.51 -1.73
N GLY A 41 18.74 1.81 -1.01
CA GLY A 41 19.00 1.41 0.38
C GLY A 41 18.76 2.49 1.45
N ALA A 42 18.42 3.74 1.07
CA ALA A 42 18.21 4.84 2.04
C ALA A 42 16.93 4.73 2.90
N GLY A 43 16.23 3.61 2.90
CA GLY A 43 15.04 3.39 3.75
C GLY A 43 13.72 3.91 3.18
N LYS A 44 13.69 4.50 1.96
CA LYS A 44 12.47 5.06 1.36
C LYS A 44 11.28 4.11 1.36
N SER A 45 11.46 2.91 0.83
CA SER A 45 10.40 1.90 0.77
C SER A 45 9.97 1.42 2.16
N THR A 46 10.90 1.39 3.12
CA THR A 46 10.61 1.08 4.51
C THR A 46 9.74 2.17 5.13
N LEU A 47 10.08 3.44 4.89
CA LEU A 47 9.29 4.57 5.38
C LEU A 47 7.86 4.56 4.84
N VAL A 48 7.68 4.36 3.51
CA VAL A 48 6.36 4.22 2.88
C VAL A 48 5.58 3.06 3.49
N ARG A 49 6.23 1.92 3.76
CA ARG A 49 5.59 0.78 4.42
C ARG A 49 5.26 1.03 5.89
N CYS A 50 5.97 1.93 6.57
CA CYS A 50 5.60 2.37 7.91
C CYS A 50 4.33 3.22 7.91
N VAL A 51 4.09 4.03 6.87
CA VAL A 51 2.88 4.87 6.76
C VAL A 51 1.59 4.03 6.81
N ASN A 52 1.56 2.86 6.20
CA ASN A 52 0.40 1.97 6.20
C ASN A 52 0.53 0.79 7.17
N LEU A 53 1.58 0.78 8.00
CA LEU A 53 1.96 -0.29 8.94
C LEU A 53 2.09 -1.68 8.28
N LEU A 54 2.44 -1.77 7.00
CA LEU A 54 2.97 -3.02 6.43
C LEU A 54 4.31 -3.37 7.10
N GLU A 55 5.07 -2.32 7.47
CA GLU A 55 6.19 -2.42 8.41
C GLU A 55 5.84 -1.63 9.68
N ARG A 56 5.80 -2.29 10.83
CA ARG A 56 5.60 -1.57 12.08
C ARG A 56 6.89 -0.85 12.47
N PRO A 57 6.84 0.45 12.80
CA PRO A 57 8.00 1.15 13.34
C PRO A 57 8.47 0.51 14.65
N THR A 58 9.76 0.60 14.91
CA THR A 58 10.35 0.16 16.19
C THR A 58 9.96 1.09 17.33
N SER A 59 9.83 2.39 17.03
CA SER A 59 9.32 3.42 17.93
C SER A 59 8.74 4.59 17.15
N GLY A 60 8.08 5.52 17.84
CA GLY A 60 7.38 6.64 17.25
C GLY A 60 5.91 6.33 16.95
N GLN A 61 5.26 7.27 16.29
CA GLN A 61 3.84 7.21 15.99
C GLN A 61 3.59 7.48 14.52
N VAL A 62 2.59 6.79 13.97
CA VAL A 62 2.04 7.09 12.64
C VAL A 62 0.58 7.46 12.84
N ARG A 63 0.22 8.65 12.38
CA ARG A 63 -1.15 9.15 12.49
C ARG A 63 -1.75 9.35 11.10
N ILE A 64 -2.99 8.91 10.94
CA ILE A 64 -3.80 9.15 9.74
C ILE A 64 -5.08 9.82 10.19
N ASP A 65 -5.36 11.01 9.67
CA ASP A 65 -6.50 11.84 10.05
C ASP A 65 -6.62 12.03 11.58
N GLY A 66 -5.46 12.26 12.24
CA GLY A 66 -5.36 12.43 13.68
C GLY A 66 -5.38 11.15 14.50
N VAL A 67 -5.68 10.00 13.91
CA VAL A 67 -5.73 8.69 14.60
C VAL A 67 -4.35 8.05 14.60
N ASP A 68 -3.79 7.77 15.77
CA ASP A 68 -2.54 7.01 15.92
C ASP A 68 -2.78 5.53 15.58
N ILE A 69 -2.40 5.15 14.37
CA ILE A 69 -2.63 3.80 13.86
C ILE A 69 -1.67 2.76 14.45
N THR A 70 -0.55 3.19 15.07
CA THR A 70 0.43 2.26 15.68
C THR A 70 -0.16 1.52 16.88
N LYS A 71 -1.16 2.10 17.54
CA LYS A 71 -1.84 1.53 18.73
C LYS A 71 -3.04 0.66 18.39
N LEU A 72 -3.46 0.65 17.12
CA LEU A 72 -4.66 -0.07 16.70
C LEU A 72 -4.44 -1.58 16.65
N LYS A 73 -5.52 -2.31 16.96
CA LYS A 73 -5.59 -3.75 16.71
C LYS A 73 -5.70 -4.03 15.22
N GLU A 74 -5.30 -5.20 14.79
CA GLU A 74 -5.29 -5.57 13.38
C GLU A 74 -6.67 -5.45 12.69
N THR A 75 -7.75 -5.69 13.42
CA THR A 75 -9.13 -5.54 12.92
C THR A 75 -9.48 -4.09 12.57
N GLU A 76 -9.00 -3.13 13.36
CA GLU A 76 -9.20 -1.70 13.15
C GLU A 76 -8.27 -1.19 12.04
N LEU A 77 -7.01 -1.65 12.07
CA LEU A 77 -6.01 -1.31 11.07
C LEU A 77 -6.43 -1.75 9.66
N ARG A 78 -7.08 -2.92 9.53
CA ARG A 78 -7.66 -3.36 8.24
C ARG A 78 -8.71 -2.39 7.69
N LYS A 79 -9.49 -1.74 8.56
CA LYS A 79 -10.49 -0.74 8.11
C LYS A 79 -9.80 0.51 7.57
N ILE A 80 -8.70 0.94 8.20
CA ILE A 80 -7.93 2.10 7.74
C ILE A 80 -7.20 1.77 6.43
N ARG A 81 -6.55 0.61 6.35
CA ARG A 81 -5.85 0.18 5.12
C ARG A 81 -6.74 0.09 3.89
N LYS A 82 -8.06 -0.10 4.04
CA LYS A 82 -9.00 -0.03 2.91
C LYS A 82 -9.07 1.35 2.26
N LYS A 83 -8.69 2.41 2.97
CA LYS A 83 -8.64 3.78 2.47
C LYS A 83 -7.29 4.17 1.90
N ILE A 84 -6.27 3.30 2.02
CA ILE A 84 -4.91 3.57 1.58
C ILE A 84 -4.61 2.68 0.39
N GLY A 85 -4.52 3.26 -0.80
CA GLY A 85 -3.98 2.56 -1.98
C GLY A 85 -2.45 2.49 -1.90
N MET A 86 -1.87 1.39 -2.36
CA MET A 86 -0.43 1.25 -2.48
C MET A 86 -0.07 0.61 -3.81
N ILE A 87 0.81 1.28 -4.57
CA ILE A 87 1.43 0.72 -5.77
C ILE A 87 2.80 0.19 -5.34
N PHE A 88 3.02 -1.11 -5.57
CA PHE A 88 4.27 -1.77 -5.19
C PHE A 88 5.30 -1.69 -6.32
N GLN A 89 6.59 -1.77 -5.98
CA GLN A 89 7.70 -1.84 -6.96
C GLN A 89 7.61 -3.10 -7.85
N HIS A 90 7.16 -4.21 -7.27
CA HIS A 90 6.81 -5.43 -8.01
C HIS A 90 5.31 -5.48 -8.16
N PHE A 91 4.82 -6.01 -9.26
CA PHE A 91 3.40 -5.97 -9.63
C PHE A 91 2.47 -6.55 -8.57
N ASN A 92 2.94 -7.52 -7.75
CA ASN A 92 2.17 -8.19 -6.69
C ASN A 92 0.81 -8.73 -7.18
N LEU A 93 0.79 -9.17 -8.43
CA LEU A 93 -0.38 -9.77 -9.04
C LEU A 93 -0.44 -11.27 -8.75
N TRP A 94 -1.63 -11.79 -8.65
CA TRP A 94 -1.86 -13.22 -8.59
C TRP A 94 -1.75 -13.82 -9.99
N ASN A 95 -0.63 -14.45 -10.28
CA ASN A 95 -0.33 -15.03 -11.59
C ASN A 95 -1.31 -16.12 -12.01
N ALA A 96 -1.94 -16.83 -11.06
CA ALA A 96 -2.96 -17.84 -11.29
C ALA A 96 -4.38 -17.28 -11.45
N LYS A 97 -4.53 -15.96 -11.51
CA LYS A 97 -5.79 -15.26 -11.69
C LYS A 97 -5.73 -14.37 -12.91
N THR A 98 -6.87 -14.19 -13.59
CA THR A 98 -6.99 -13.29 -14.73
C THR A 98 -6.79 -11.83 -14.33
N VAL A 99 -6.63 -10.93 -15.29
CA VAL A 99 -6.63 -9.49 -15.09
C VAL A 99 -7.91 -9.07 -14.39
N TYR A 100 -9.07 -9.54 -14.88
CA TYR A 100 -10.37 -9.30 -14.23
C TYR A 100 -10.36 -9.69 -12.75
N ASP A 101 -9.91 -10.90 -12.43
CA ASP A 101 -9.92 -11.38 -11.05
C ASP A 101 -8.98 -10.59 -10.13
N ASN A 102 -7.83 -10.14 -10.65
CA ASN A 102 -6.90 -9.28 -9.91
C ASN A 102 -7.54 -7.93 -9.59
N VAL A 103 -8.20 -7.29 -10.56
CA VAL A 103 -8.88 -6.00 -10.38
C VAL A 103 -10.13 -6.16 -9.50
N ALA A 104 -10.89 -7.23 -9.66
CA ALA A 104 -12.09 -7.51 -8.87
C ALA A 104 -11.81 -7.86 -7.40
N PHE A 105 -10.60 -8.33 -7.08
CA PHE A 105 -10.30 -8.85 -5.74
C PHE A 105 -10.55 -7.87 -4.59
N PRO A 106 -10.09 -6.61 -4.63
CA PRO A 106 -10.37 -5.65 -3.57
C PRO A 106 -11.87 -5.39 -3.38
N LEU A 107 -12.64 -5.37 -4.46
CA LEU A 107 -14.08 -5.16 -4.43
C LEU A 107 -14.80 -6.37 -3.80
N LYS A 108 -14.36 -7.61 -4.14
CA LYS A 108 -14.82 -8.84 -3.48
C LYS A 108 -14.54 -8.82 -1.98
N CYS A 109 -13.35 -8.36 -1.57
CA CYS A 109 -13.01 -8.17 -0.16
C CYS A 109 -13.84 -7.10 0.54
N ALA A 110 -14.29 -6.08 -0.19
CA ALA A 110 -15.19 -5.04 0.29
C ALA A 110 -16.67 -5.47 0.30
N ARG A 111 -16.97 -6.70 -0.16
CA ARG A 111 -18.31 -7.29 -0.24
C ARG A 111 -19.28 -6.54 -1.15
N TRP A 112 -18.77 -6.01 -2.25
CA TRP A 112 -19.61 -5.43 -3.30
C TRP A 112 -20.49 -6.50 -3.97
N SER A 113 -21.61 -6.11 -4.54
CA SER A 113 -22.44 -7.02 -5.32
C SER A 113 -21.71 -7.49 -6.58
N LYS A 114 -22.11 -8.64 -7.12
CA LYS A 114 -21.50 -9.14 -8.37
C LYS A 114 -21.68 -8.16 -9.54
N GLN A 115 -22.84 -7.51 -9.60
CA GLN A 115 -23.15 -6.52 -10.65
C GLN A 115 -22.24 -5.30 -10.52
N ASP A 116 -22.13 -4.71 -9.32
CA ASP A 116 -21.28 -3.53 -9.10
C ASP A 116 -19.78 -3.84 -9.36
N ILE A 117 -19.33 -5.07 -9.03
CA ILE A 117 -17.98 -5.51 -9.33
C ILE A 117 -17.76 -5.56 -10.83
N GLU A 118 -18.70 -6.16 -11.58
CA GLU A 118 -18.60 -6.27 -13.03
C GLU A 118 -18.52 -4.90 -13.68
N GLU A 119 -19.46 -4.02 -13.37
CA GLU A 119 -19.52 -2.65 -13.89
C GLU A 119 -18.21 -1.88 -13.58
N ARG A 120 -17.74 -1.94 -12.33
CA ARG A 120 -16.54 -1.21 -11.92
C ARG A 120 -15.26 -1.76 -12.54
N VAL A 121 -15.15 -3.08 -12.69
CA VAL A 121 -13.98 -3.68 -13.33
C VAL A 121 -13.92 -3.33 -14.81
N VAL A 122 -15.04 -3.38 -15.52
CA VAL A 122 -15.10 -2.98 -16.93
C VAL A 122 -14.69 -1.52 -17.08
N GLU A 123 -15.29 -0.61 -16.31
CA GLU A 123 -14.93 0.82 -16.32
C GLU A 123 -13.43 1.04 -16.10
N LEU A 124 -12.83 0.34 -15.13
CA LEU A 124 -11.40 0.48 -14.83
C LEU A 124 -10.51 -0.07 -15.96
N LEU A 125 -10.88 -1.18 -16.58
CA LEU A 125 -10.13 -1.75 -17.69
C LEU A 125 -10.20 -0.85 -18.93
N GLU A 126 -11.36 -0.28 -19.23
CA GLU A 126 -11.54 0.73 -20.28
C GLU A 126 -10.67 1.97 -20.01
N PHE A 127 -10.68 2.48 -18.78
CA PHE A 127 -9.89 3.65 -18.40
C PHE A 127 -8.38 3.48 -18.66
N VAL A 128 -7.86 2.24 -18.57
CA VAL A 128 -6.44 1.93 -18.81
C VAL A 128 -6.19 1.23 -20.16
N ASN A 129 -7.20 1.14 -21.05
CA ASN A 129 -7.14 0.47 -22.35
C ASN A 129 -6.70 -1.01 -22.26
N LEU A 130 -7.26 -1.75 -21.32
CA LEU A 130 -6.99 -3.18 -21.10
C LEU A 130 -8.24 -4.07 -21.21
N GLU A 131 -9.35 -3.61 -21.82
CA GLU A 131 -10.59 -4.36 -21.96
C GLU A 131 -10.38 -5.71 -22.64
N GLU A 132 -9.60 -5.72 -23.72
CA GLU A 132 -9.27 -6.94 -24.49
C GLU A 132 -8.39 -7.93 -23.71
N LYS A 133 -7.78 -7.47 -22.62
CA LYS A 133 -6.92 -8.29 -21.74
C LYS A 133 -7.64 -8.82 -20.51
N ARG A 134 -8.94 -8.58 -20.40
CA ARG A 134 -9.77 -8.95 -19.25
C ARG A 134 -9.54 -10.38 -18.77
N ASP A 135 -9.54 -11.33 -19.70
CA ASP A 135 -9.43 -12.76 -19.40
C ASP A 135 -7.98 -13.29 -19.53
N ALA A 136 -7.04 -12.42 -19.85
CA ALA A 136 -5.63 -12.76 -19.90
C ALA A 136 -5.04 -12.96 -18.50
N TYR A 137 -3.95 -13.69 -18.41
CA TYR A 137 -3.19 -13.86 -17.17
C TYR A 137 -2.02 -12.85 -17.10
N PRO A 138 -1.64 -12.36 -15.93
CA PRO A 138 -0.55 -11.38 -15.79
C PRO A 138 0.75 -11.75 -16.51
N GLN A 139 1.09 -13.05 -16.54
CA GLN A 139 2.29 -13.56 -17.20
C GLN A 139 2.30 -13.37 -18.73
N THR A 140 1.12 -13.14 -19.33
CA THR A 140 0.98 -12.96 -20.77
C THR A 140 0.97 -11.48 -21.18
N LEU A 141 1.02 -10.58 -20.20
CA LEU A 141 1.09 -9.15 -20.44
C LEU A 141 2.56 -8.75 -20.55
N SER A 142 2.88 -7.98 -21.60
CA SER A 142 4.16 -7.27 -21.68
C SER A 142 4.19 -6.17 -20.61
N GLY A 143 5.27 -6.11 -19.84
CA GLY A 143 5.50 -5.05 -18.86
C GLY A 143 5.67 -3.68 -19.52
#